data_69d000d615c08f1f05161da475f68ba2
#
_entry.id   69d000d615c08f1f05161da475f68ba2
#
_cell.length_a   1.000
_cell.length_b   1.000
_cell.length_c   1.000
_cell.angle_alpha   90.00
_cell.angle_beta   90.00
_cell.angle_gamma   90.00
#
_symmetry.space_group_name_H-M   'P 1'
#
loop_
_entity.id
_entity.type
_entity.pdbx_description
1 polymer ?
#
loop_
_entity_poly.entity_id
_entity_poly.type
_entity_poly.pdbx_seq_one_letter_code
_entity_poly.pdbx_strand_id
1 'polypeptide(L)'
;MASFKKIFWINVIIVIIVAFNLRAPITAVGPIIDIIKDKYYLNSTVAGILTSLPLIAFGSISFIVGYFSPIRAIVFGIFLIFLGEIIRSYFGVYGLFLGMLAMGCGIAIANVLLPSFIKEKFPKKMASIMGIYSLVLSISSIMGIALAIPLLSVFDLAGAMFFWAIFSFIALVVYYPQAKNGRFFRIKKKAHKKINLFTNLTTWKITLFMGFQSFLAYSLFFWYVQIVVEKGFDKEFSTSMVLFAQLVAAPVSLFGPLLLGKLRQNLHTFYIAGLCSMYVIAFGILFIFDSKISIIIISAFIMGFPWGGVFGIALLFIAQKSSNAQIAARLSALAQGFGYLIAAQGQWIIGFLHDKFENFSFAILMLVFVGILVNIFGYLSYKSQIIK
;
A
#
# COMPACT_ATOMS: atom_id res chain seq x y z
N MET A 1 27.73 21.13 -17.79
CA MET A 1 26.53 21.46 -16.98
C MET A 1 25.22 20.96 -17.62
N ALA A 2 24.97 21.13 -18.93
CA ALA A 2 23.72 20.67 -19.57
C ALA A 2 23.48 19.15 -19.47
N SER A 3 24.51 18.31 -19.65
CA SER A 3 24.39 16.84 -19.53
C SER A 3 23.99 16.37 -18.12
N PHE A 4 24.53 16.98 -17.06
CA PHE A 4 24.18 16.68 -15.67
C PHE A 4 22.71 17.05 -15.34
N LYS A 5 22.22 18.20 -15.82
CA LYS A 5 20.82 18.58 -15.66
C LYS A 5 19.88 17.62 -16.40
N LYS A 6 20.25 17.17 -17.60
CA LYS A 6 19.48 16.21 -18.39
C LYS A 6 19.35 14.85 -17.67
N ILE A 7 20.46 14.31 -17.16
CA ILE A 7 20.48 13.05 -16.40
C ILE A 7 19.66 13.15 -15.10
N PHE A 8 19.74 14.28 -14.40
CA PHE A 8 18.94 14.52 -13.20
C PHE A 8 17.44 14.42 -13.49
N TRP A 9 16.95 15.16 -14.50
CA TRP A 9 15.52 15.15 -14.85
C TRP A 9 15.04 13.80 -15.39
N ILE A 10 15.86 13.09 -16.15
CA ILE A 10 15.53 11.74 -16.60
C ILE A 10 15.31 10.81 -15.38
N ASN A 11 16.18 10.86 -14.36
CA ASN A 11 16.02 10.07 -13.16
C ASN A 11 14.78 10.48 -12.35
N VAL A 12 14.41 11.76 -12.32
CA VAL A 12 13.14 12.22 -11.68
C VAL A 12 11.94 11.68 -12.43
N ILE A 13 11.92 11.76 -13.76
CA ILE A 13 10.85 11.20 -14.60
C ILE A 13 10.71 9.70 -14.36
N ILE A 14 11.82 8.96 -14.26
CA ILE A 14 11.80 7.54 -13.95
C ILE A 14 11.12 7.28 -12.59
N VAL A 15 11.49 8.04 -11.55
CA VAL A 15 10.85 7.89 -10.22
C VAL A 15 9.34 8.12 -10.33
N ILE A 16 8.91 9.15 -11.04
CA ILE A 16 7.49 9.49 -11.22
C ILE A 16 6.75 8.37 -11.95
N ILE A 17 7.25 7.96 -13.13
CA ILE A 17 6.58 6.95 -13.96
C ILE A 17 6.55 5.59 -13.27
N VAL A 18 7.65 5.19 -12.61
CA VAL A 18 7.68 3.93 -11.84
C VAL A 18 6.69 4.01 -10.68
N ALA A 19 6.73 5.08 -9.87
CA ALA A 19 5.85 5.25 -8.72
C ALA A 19 4.37 5.19 -9.11
N PHE A 20 4.01 5.78 -10.26
CA PHE A 20 2.64 5.78 -10.76
C PHE A 20 2.10 4.36 -10.99
N ASN A 21 2.93 3.45 -11.48
CA ASN A 21 2.54 2.05 -11.73
C ASN A 21 2.40 1.19 -10.46
N LEU A 22 2.78 1.71 -9.29
CA LEU A 22 2.78 0.91 -8.06
C LEU A 22 1.43 0.89 -7.32
N ARG A 23 0.48 1.75 -7.69
CA ARG A 23 -0.79 1.87 -6.94
C ARG A 23 -2.03 1.77 -7.84
N ALA A 24 -2.13 2.53 -8.91
CA ALA A 24 -3.33 2.58 -9.74
C ALA A 24 -3.84 1.21 -10.19
N PRO A 25 -2.99 0.27 -10.67
CA PRO A 25 -3.47 -1.03 -11.14
C PRO A 25 -4.12 -1.89 -10.05
N ILE A 26 -3.72 -1.69 -8.78
CA ILE A 26 -4.30 -2.41 -7.63
C ILE A 26 -5.56 -1.69 -7.14
N THR A 27 -5.50 -0.38 -6.94
CA THR A 27 -6.59 0.37 -6.32
C THR A 27 -7.81 0.50 -7.22
N ALA A 28 -7.63 0.37 -8.54
CA ALA A 28 -8.72 0.32 -9.51
C ALA A 28 -9.63 -0.91 -9.36
N VAL A 29 -9.17 -1.99 -8.72
CA VAL A 29 -9.94 -3.23 -8.58
C VAL A 29 -11.08 -3.08 -7.57
N GLY A 30 -10.86 -2.35 -6.47
CA GLY A 30 -11.84 -2.23 -5.38
C GLY A 30 -13.23 -1.77 -5.85
N PRO A 31 -13.38 -0.62 -6.54
CA PRO A 31 -14.67 -0.13 -6.99
C PRO A 31 -15.40 -1.03 -7.99
N ILE A 32 -14.68 -1.90 -8.68
CA ILE A 32 -15.24 -2.79 -9.73
C ILE A 32 -15.27 -4.26 -9.32
N ILE A 33 -15.01 -4.57 -8.06
CA ILE A 33 -14.88 -5.96 -7.58
C ILE A 33 -16.17 -6.75 -7.78
N ASP A 34 -17.35 -6.11 -7.62
CA ASP A 34 -18.64 -6.80 -7.83
C ASP A 34 -18.83 -7.18 -9.30
N ILE A 35 -18.44 -6.30 -10.24
CA ILE A 35 -18.49 -6.58 -11.67
C ILE A 35 -17.56 -7.76 -12.03
N ILE A 36 -16.40 -7.84 -11.37
CA ILE A 36 -15.49 -8.97 -11.51
C ILE A 36 -16.12 -10.24 -10.94
N LYS A 37 -16.74 -10.15 -9.75
CA LYS A 37 -17.46 -11.28 -9.14
C LYS A 37 -18.56 -11.82 -10.05
N ASP A 38 -19.40 -10.95 -10.58
CA ASP A 38 -20.52 -11.31 -11.45
C ASP A 38 -20.04 -11.95 -12.77
N LYS A 39 -19.02 -11.32 -13.41
CA LYS A 39 -18.50 -11.83 -14.69
C LYS A 39 -17.87 -13.22 -14.58
N TYR A 40 -17.20 -13.51 -13.46
CA TYR A 40 -16.44 -14.73 -13.27
C TYR A 40 -17.07 -15.71 -12.25
N TYR A 41 -18.31 -15.42 -11.80
CA TYR A 41 -19.04 -16.22 -10.81
C TYR A 41 -18.26 -16.48 -9.53
N LEU A 42 -17.59 -15.43 -9.00
CA LEU A 42 -16.78 -15.51 -7.79
C LEU A 42 -17.61 -15.11 -6.57
N ASN A 43 -17.50 -15.87 -5.49
CA ASN A 43 -17.99 -15.41 -4.19
C ASN A 43 -17.03 -14.37 -3.56
N SER A 44 -17.45 -13.72 -2.47
CA SER A 44 -16.67 -12.67 -1.83
C SER A 44 -15.37 -13.19 -1.23
N THR A 45 -15.35 -14.43 -0.74
CA THR A 45 -14.12 -15.09 -0.25
C THR A 45 -13.07 -15.18 -1.36
N VAL A 46 -13.45 -15.67 -2.54
CA VAL A 46 -12.54 -15.82 -3.68
C VAL A 46 -12.09 -14.45 -4.22
N ALA A 47 -12.98 -13.46 -4.24
CA ALA A 47 -12.62 -12.08 -4.56
C ALA A 47 -11.61 -11.49 -3.55
N GLY A 48 -11.77 -11.81 -2.27
CA GLY A 48 -10.81 -11.48 -1.22
C GLY A 48 -9.46 -12.15 -1.41
N ILE A 49 -9.41 -13.43 -1.82
CA ILE A 49 -8.16 -14.12 -2.19
C ILE A 49 -7.50 -13.42 -3.36
N LEU A 50 -8.25 -13.08 -4.42
CA LEU A 50 -7.74 -12.34 -5.57
C LEU A 50 -7.03 -11.05 -5.16
N THR A 51 -7.65 -10.25 -4.31
CA THR A 51 -7.09 -8.98 -3.82
C THR A 51 -5.99 -9.15 -2.78
N SER A 52 -5.86 -10.34 -2.17
CA SER A 52 -4.75 -10.71 -1.28
C SER A 52 -3.45 -11.01 -2.04
N LEU A 53 -3.52 -11.47 -3.29
CA LEU A 53 -2.33 -11.93 -4.03
C LEU A 53 -1.22 -10.89 -4.14
N PRO A 54 -1.48 -9.61 -4.45
CA PRO A 54 -0.44 -8.59 -4.44
C PRO A 54 0.23 -8.41 -3.08
N LEU A 55 -0.53 -8.52 -1.99
CA LEU A 55 -0.01 -8.37 -0.63
C LEU A 55 0.84 -9.58 -0.21
N ILE A 56 0.43 -10.78 -0.61
CA ILE A 56 1.23 -12.01 -0.44
C ILE A 56 2.55 -11.87 -1.21
N ALA A 57 2.50 -11.37 -2.44
CA ALA A 57 3.68 -11.09 -3.23
C ALA A 57 4.59 -10.05 -2.55
N PHE A 58 4.02 -8.96 -2.02
CA PHE A 58 4.79 -7.95 -1.27
C PHE A 58 5.49 -8.57 -0.06
N GLY A 59 4.78 -9.36 0.73
CA GLY A 59 5.34 -10.05 1.87
C GLY A 59 6.48 -10.97 1.48
N SER A 60 6.26 -11.87 0.52
CA SER A 60 7.22 -12.90 0.11
C SER A 60 8.47 -12.31 -0.56
N ILE A 61 8.28 -11.39 -1.51
CA ILE A 61 9.37 -10.78 -2.30
C ILE A 61 10.22 -9.85 -1.44
N SER A 62 9.66 -9.17 -0.43
CA SER A 62 10.40 -8.23 0.43
C SER A 62 11.64 -8.86 1.09
N PHE A 63 11.61 -10.15 1.40
CA PHE A 63 12.75 -10.85 2.01
C PHE A 63 13.92 -11.06 1.07
N ILE A 64 13.69 -11.19 -0.23
CA ILE A 64 14.70 -11.50 -1.24
C ILE A 64 15.16 -10.27 -2.04
N VAL A 65 14.37 -9.21 -2.06
CA VAL A 65 14.64 -8.00 -2.87
C VAL A 65 15.98 -7.34 -2.49
N GLY A 66 16.41 -7.45 -1.24
CA GLY A 66 17.70 -6.91 -0.77
C GLY A 66 18.94 -7.41 -1.52
N TYR A 67 18.84 -8.54 -2.21
CA TYR A 67 19.93 -9.12 -3.04
C TYR A 67 20.01 -8.50 -4.45
N PHE A 68 18.98 -7.79 -4.89
CA PHE A 68 18.91 -7.23 -6.23
C PHE A 68 19.51 -5.82 -6.30
N SER A 69 20.10 -5.51 -7.45
CA SER A 69 20.50 -4.14 -7.78
C SER A 69 19.28 -3.34 -8.27
N PRO A 70 19.05 -2.12 -7.76
CA PRO A 70 17.84 -1.37 -8.08
C PRO A 70 17.62 -1.19 -9.58
N ILE A 71 18.66 -0.91 -10.35
CA ILE A 71 18.54 -0.47 -11.75
C ILE A 71 17.85 -1.54 -12.61
N ARG A 72 18.38 -2.75 -12.70
CA ARG A 72 17.80 -3.81 -13.54
C ARG A 72 16.58 -4.48 -12.90
N ALA A 73 16.58 -4.60 -11.58
CA ALA A 73 15.49 -5.27 -10.90
C ALA A 73 14.18 -4.46 -10.95
N ILE A 74 14.23 -3.12 -10.91
CA ILE A 74 13.04 -2.29 -11.09
C ILE A 74 12.49 -2.46 -12.51
N VAL A 75 13.34 -2.50 -13.57
CA VAL A 75 12.85 -2.76 -14.94
C VAL A 75 12.16 -4.12 -15.04
N PHE A 76 12.76 -5.16 -14.43
CA PHE A 76 12.13 -6.46 -14.37
C PHE A 76 10.80 -6.42 -13.59
N GLY A 77 10.73 -5.67 -12.49
CA GLY A 77 9.49 -5.44 -11.75
C GLY A 77 8.41 -4.78 -12.62
N ILE A 78 8.75 -3.72 -13.38
CA ILE A 78 7.81 -3.05 -14.28
C ILE A 78 7.37 -4.00 -15.40
N PHE A 79 8.28 -4.82 -15.93
CA PHE A 79 7.93 -5.85 -16.92
C PHE A 79 6.92 -6.87 -16.35
N LEU A 80 7.09 -7.30 -15.10
CA LEU A 80 6.12 -8.17 -14.43
C LEU A 80 4.78 -7.48 -14.21
N ILE A 81 4.76 -6.17 -13.91
CA ILE A 81 3.51 -5.39 -13.83
C ILE A 81 2.82 -5.40 -15.20
N PHE A 82 3.51 -5.01 -16.27
CA PHE A 82 2.97 -4.96 -17.62
C PHE A 82 2.41 -6.32 -18.07
N LEU A 83 3.20 -7.38 -17.89
CA LEU A 83 2.79 -8.74 -18.23
C LEU A 83 1.58 -9.18 -17.40
N GLY A 84 1.59 -8.87 -16.09
CA GLY A 84 0.49 -9.19 -15.19
C GLY A 84 -0.81 -8.48 -15.56
N GLU A 85 -0.74 -7.22 -16.00
CA GLU A 85 -1.89 -6.45 -16.48
C GLU A 85 -2.50 -7.07 -17.76
N ILE A 86 -1.69 -7.53 -18.69
CA ILE A 86 -2.15 -8.25 -19.90
C ILE A 86 -2.82 -9.57 -19.50
N ILE A 87 -2.12 -10.37 -18.70
CA ILE A 87 -2.60 -11.70 -18.30
C ILE A 87 -3.93 -11.58 -17.54
N ARG A 88 -4.05 -10.69 -16.56
CA ARG A 88 -5.29 -10.54 -15.78
C ARG A 88 -6.47 -10.07 -16.61
N SER A 89 -6.21 -9.32 -17.69
CA SER A 89 -7.28 -8.70 -18.50
C SER A 89 -7.87 -9.66 -19.53
N TYR A 90 -7.06 -10.56 -20.12
CA TYR A 90 -7.48 -11.30 -21.30
C TYR A 90 -7.49 -12.82 -21.16
N PHE A 91 -6.96 -13.40 -20.07
CA PHE A 91 -6.81 -14.87 -19.96
C PHE A 91 -7.81 -15.51 -18.96
N GLY A 92 -9.03 -14.96 -18.87
CA GLY A 92 -10.11 -15.50 -18.05
C GLY A 92 -9.80 -15.54 -16.55
N VAL A 93 -10.49 -16.44 -15.83
CA VAL A 93 -10.35 -16.57 -14.36
C VAL A 93 -8.92 -16.88 -13.94
N TYR A 94 -8.27 -17.86 -14.55
CA TYR A 94 -6.87 -18.21 -14.20
C TYR A 94 -5.91 -17.08 -14.49
N GLY A 95 -6.11 -16.37 -15.61
CA GLY A 95 -5.34 -15.18 -15.95
C GLY A 95 -5.55 -14.05 -14.95
N LEU A 96 -6.77 -13.88 -14.46
CA LEU A 96 -7.08 -12.88 -13.43
C LEU A 96 -6.21 -13.08 -12.19
N PHE A 97 -6.12 -14.31 -11.66
CA PHE A 97 -5.32 -14.62 -10.47
C PHE A 97 -3.81 -14.58 -10.74
N LEU A 98 -3.36 -15.23 -11.81
CA LEU A 98 -1.93 -15.24 -12.17
C LEU A 98 -1.41 -13.85 -12.51
N GLY A 99 -2.22 -13.06 -13.22
CA GLY A 99 -1.88 -11.68 -13.54
C GLY A 99 -1.79 -10.79 -12.29
N MET A 100 -2.71 -10.92 -11.35
CA MET A 100 -2.66 -10.21 -10.07
C MET A 100 -1.41 -10.59 -9.25
N LEU A 101 -1.04 -11.86 -9.23
CA LEU A 101 0.18 -12.32 -8.56
C LEU A 101 1.45 -11.78 -9.25
N ALA A 102 1.55 -11.89 -10.57
CA ALA A 102 2.69 -11.38 -11.35
C ALA A 102 2.86 -9.88 -11.19
N MET A 103 1.77 -9.12 -11.31
CA MET A 103 1.73 -7.69 -11.07
C MET A 103 2.16 -7.36 -9.64
N GLY A 104 1.65 -8.08 -8.65
CA GLY A 104 2.01 -7.94 -7.24
C GLY A 104 3.51 -8.15 -6.99
N CYS A 105 4.12 -9.18 -7.61
CA CYS A 105 5.57 -9.40 -7.56
C CYS A 105 6.35 -8.23 -8.15
N GLY A 106 5.92 -7.72 -9.30
CA GLY A 106 6.54 -6.57 -9.95
C GLY A 106 6.49 -5.30 -9.10
N ILE A 107 5.32 -5.02 -8.52
CA ILE A 107 5.11 -3.88 -7.62
C ILE A 107 5.97 -4.04 -6.36
N ALA A 108 6.05 -5.23 -5.77
CA ALA A 108 6.88 -5.51 -4.60
C ALA A 108 8.37 -5.18 -4.86
N ILE A 109 8.90 -5.64 -6.00
CA ILE A 109 10.28 -5.38 -6.40
C ILE A 109 10.53 -3.87 -6.53
N ALA A 110 9.68 -3.17 -7.28
CA ALA A 110 9.86 -1.76 -7.55
C ALA A 110 9.65 -0.90 -6.28
N ASN A 111 8.64 -1.20 -5.47
CA ASN A 111 8.32 -0.46 -4.24
C ASN A 111 9.45 -0.53 -3.20
N VAL A 112 10.08 -1.69 -3.05
CA VAL A 112 11.20 -1.88 -2.10
C VAL A 112 12.51 -1.28 -2.63
N LEU A 113 12.75 -1.33 -3.94
CA LEU A 113 14.02 -0.87 -4.51
C LEU A 113 14.04 0.59 -4.91
N LEU A 114 12.90 1.22 -5.19
CA LEU A 114 12.85 2.62 -5.63
C LEU A 114 13.42 3.60 -4.59
N PRO A 115 13.17 3.46 -3.27
CA PRO A 115 13.89 4.25 -2.26
C PRO A 115 15.41 4.09 -2.31
N SER A 116 15.90 2.88 -2.57
CA SER A 116 17.34 2.63 -2.75
C SER A 116 17.90 3.31 -3.99
N PHE A 117 17.16 3.30 -5.11
CA PHE A 117 17.49 4.00 -6.34
C PHE A 117 17.55 5.53 -6.10
N ILE A 118 16.54 6.08 -5.41
CA ILE A 118 16.48 7.51 -5.05
C ILE A 118 17.70 7.91 -4.22
N LYS A 119 18.05 7.11 -3.20
CA LYS A 119 19.23 7.38 -2.37
C LYS A 119 20.53 7.35 -3.17
N GLU A 120 20.65 6.45 -4.13
CA GLU A 120 21.84 6.32 -4.98
C GLU A 120 21.97 7.49 -5.97
N LYS A 121 20.87 7.86 -6.63
CA LYS A 121 20.88 8.88 -7.71
C LYS A 121 20.74 10.31 -7.20
N PHE A 122 20.14 10.51 -6.02
CA PHE A 122 19.85 11.83 -5.46
C PHE A 122 20.34 12.02 -4.02
N PRO A 123 21.62 11.75 -3.70
CA PRO A 123 22.11 11.78 -2.30
C PRO A 123 21.88 13.11 -1.59
N LYS A 124 22.01 14.24 -2.32
CA LYS A 124 21.80 15.61 -1.78
C LYS A 124 20.34 16.08 -1.77
N LYS A 125 19.44 15.43 -2.51
CA LYS A 125 18.02 15.80 -2.66
C LYS A 125 17.08 14.65 -2.31
N MET A 126 17.56 13.67 -1.57
CA MET A 126 16.83 12.45 -1.24
C MET A 126 15.45 12.74 -0.63
N ALA A 127 15.37 13.64 0.35
CA ALA A 127 14.11 13.97 1.02
C ALA A 127 13.06 14.55 0.05
N SER A 128 13.47 15.48 -0.83
CA SER A 128 12.57 16.09 -1.82
C SER A 128 12.07 15.07 -2.84
N ILE A 129 12.94 14.20 -3.33
CA ILE A 129 12.54 13.17 -4.32
C ILE A 129 11.70 12.08 -3.67
N MET A 130 11.94 11.72 -2.41
CA MET A 130 11.05 10.84 -1.63
C MET A 130 9.66 11.46 -1.43
N GLY A 131 9.59 12.78 -1.22
CA GLY A 131 8.31 13.50 -1.18
C GLY A 131 7.56 13.41 -2.51
N ILE A 132 8.24 13.62 -3.65
CA ILE A 132 7.65 13.45 -4.99
C ILE A 132 7.17 11.99 -5.18
N TYR A 133 7.98 11.01 -4.80
CA TYR A 133 7.61 9.59 -4.85
C TYR A 133 6.31 9.32 -4.08
N SER A 134 6.21 9.78 -2.82
CA SER A 134 5.02 9.58 -1.99
C SER A 134 3.79 10.30 -2.55
N LEU A 135 3.97 11.51 -3.08
CA LEU A 135 2.89 12.26 -3.72
C LEU A 135 2.36 11.54 -4.96
N VAL A 136 3.25 11.02 -5.80
CA VAL A 136 2.86 10.27 -7.01
C VAL A 136 2.15 8.97 -6.65
N LEU A 137 2.57 8.26 -5.59
CA LEU A 137 1.84 7.09 -5.08
C LEU A 137 0.40 7.45 -4.69
N SER A 138 0.21 8.58 -4.00
CA SER A 138 -1.13 9.04 -3.60
C SER A 138 -1.98 9.43 -4.80
N ILE A 139 -1.43 10.19 -5.75
CA ILE A 139 -2.11 10.57 -7.00
C ILE A 139 -2.50 9.32 -7.80
N SER A 140 -1.58 8.37 -7.95
CA SER A 140 -1.81 7.10 -8.63
C SER A 140 -2.95 6.31 -7.98
N SER A 141 -2.99 6.26 -6.66
CA SER A 141 -4.05 5.59 -5.89
C SER A 141 -5.41 6.24 -6.14
N ILE A 142 -5.46 7.56 -6.06
CA ILE A 142 -6.68 8.34 -6.33
C ILE A 142 -7.17 8.12 -7.77
N MET A 143 -6.25 8.20 -8.74
CA MET A 143 -6.59 7.96 -10.16
C MET A 143 -7.09 6.54 -10.40
N GLY A 144 -6.49 5.52 -9.76
CA GLY A 144 -6.96 4.15 -9.84
C GLY A 144 -8.42 4.02 -9.43
N ILE A 145 -8.79 4.60 -8.29
CA ILE A 145 -10.17 4.56 -7.76
C ILE A 145 -11.11 5.42 -8.64
N ALA A 146 -10.71 6.65 -8.94
CA ALA A 146 -11.57 7.62 -9.63
C ALA A 146 -11.89 7.20 -11.07
N LEU A 147 -10.95 6.58 -11.78
CA LEU A 147 -11.12 6.15 -13.15
C LEU A 147 -11.72 4.74 -13.28
N ALA A 148 -11.87 3.98 -12.20
CA ALA A 148 -12.33 2.60 -12.26
C ALA A 148 -13.72 2.46 -12.91
N ILE A 149 -14.69 3.27 -12.48
CA ILE A 149 -16.06 3.28 -13.03
C ILE A 149 -16.12 3.98 -14.39
N PRO A 150 -15.54 5.19 -14.60
CA PRO A 150 -15.54 5.84 -15.91
C PRO A 150 -14.90 5.00 -17.03
N LEU A 151 -13.84 4.21 -16.74
CA LEU A 151 -13.25 3.35 -17.74
C LEU A 151 -14.20 2.23 -18.21
N LEU A 152 -15.12 1.77 -17.35
CA LEU A 152 -16.13 0.78 -17.72
C LEU A 152 -17.23 1.35 -18.63
N SER A 153 -17.44 2.67 -18.62
CA SER A 153 -18.40 3.30 -19.54
C SER A 153 -17.82 3.47 -20.96
N VAL A 154 -16.49 3.42 -21.11
CA VAL A 154 -15.79 3.57 -22.39
C VAL A 154 -15.30 2.23 -22.93
N PHE A 155 -14.88 1.33 -22.05
CA PHE A 155 -14.33 0.01 -22.35
C PHE A 155 -15.11 -1.08 -21.63
N ASP A 156 -15.01 -2.30 -22.15
CA ASP A 156 -15.43 -3.48 -21.37
C ASP A 156 -14.54 -3.69 -20.13
N LEU A 157 -14.87 -4.67 -19.28
CA LEU A 157 -14.10 -4.97 -18.09
C LEU A 157 -12.62 -5.30 -18.40
N ALA A 158 -12.36 -6.02 -19.50
CA ALA A 158 -11.01 -6.37 -19.91
C ALA A 158 -10.21 -5.11 -20.32
N GLY A 159 -10.81 -4.25 -21.13
CA GLY A 159 -10.21 -2.98 -21.56
C GLY A 159 -9.97 -2.02 -20.40
N ALA A 160 -10.91 -1.91 -19.46
CA ALA A 160 -10.76 -1.08 -18.26
C ALA A 160 -9.60 -1.55 -17.36
N MET A 161 -9.43 -2.88 -17.22
CA MET A 161 -8.29 -3.46 -16.50
C MET A 161 -6.98 -3.30 -17.27
N PHE A 162 -7.00 -3.44 -18.59
CA PHE A 162 -5.82 -3.32 -19.47
C PHE A 162 -5.32 -1.89 -19.60
N PHE A 163 -6.18 -0.89 -19.44
CA PHE A 163 -5.82 0.53 -19.56
C PHE A 163 -4.54 0.90 -18.79
N TRP A 164 -4.34 0.33 -17.62
CA TRP A 164 -3.16 0.58 -16.80
C TRP A 164 -1.86 0.05 -17.40
N ALA A 165 -1.93 -0.95 -18.29
CA ALA A 165 -0.78 -1.50 -19.01
C ALA A 165 -0.09 -0.47 -19.92
N ILE A 166 -0.80 0.57 -20.35
CA ILE A 166 -0.23 1.67 -21.13
C ILE A 166 0.87 2.39 -20.31
N PHE A 167 0.63 2.65 -19.04
CA PHE A 167 1.58 3.34 -18.17
C PHE A 167 2.78 2.47 -17.81
N SER A 168 2.58 1.18 -17.60
CA SER A 168 3.68 0.24 -17.36
C SER A 168 4.53 0.02 -18.61
N PHE A 169 3.94 0.00 -19.80
CA PHE A 169 4.66 0.00 -21.07
C PHE A 169 5.51 1.28 -21.27
N ILE A 170 4.93 2.45 -21.03
CA ILE A 170 5.66 3.72 -21.08
C ILE A 170 6.84 3.71 -20.09
N ALA A 171 6.62 3.19 -18.87
CA ALA A 171 7.68 3.07 -17.87
C ALA A 171 8.81 2.16 -18.34
N LEU A 172 8.51 1.04 -19.01
CA LEU A 172 9.51 0.14 -19.61
C LEU A 172 10.34 0.87 -20.66
N VAL A 173 9.69 1.54 -21.61
CA VAL A 173 10.38 2.25 -22.70
C VAL A 173 11.31 3.34 -22.14
N VAL A 174 10.83 4.13 -21.19
CA VAL A 174 11.60 5.25 -20.60
C VAL A 174 12.77 4.76 -19.73
N TYR A 175 12.58 3.65 -18.99
CA TYR A 175 13.59 3.20 -18.04
C TYR A 175 14.60 2.21 -18.64
N TYR A 176 14.21 1.43 -19.65
CA TYR A 176 15.05 0.39 -20.26
C TYR A 176 16.46 0.86 -20.68
N PRO A 177 16.64 2.04 -21.32
CA PRO A 177 17.97 2.50 -21.72
C PRO A 177 18.96 2.62 -20.58
N GLN A 178 18.51 2.99 -19.37
CA GLN A 178 19.37 3.08 -18.20
C GLN A 178 19.71 1.72 -17.58
N ALA A 179 18.85 0.72 -17.76
CA ALA A 179 19.05 -0.62 -17.24
C ALA A 179 20.02 -1.47 -18.09
N LYS A 180 20.21 -1.12 -19.37
CA LYS A 180 21.01 -1.90 -20.32
C LYS A 180 22.42 -2.24 -19.79
N ASN A 181 23.08 -1.31 -19.12
CA ASN A 181 24.43 -1.47 -18.57
C ASN A 181 24.47 -1.75 -17.06
N GLY A 182 23.32 -1.94 -16.41
CA GLY A 182 23.24 -2.21 -14.97
C GLY A 182 23.60 -3.65 -14.61
N ARG A 183 23.86 -3.92 -13.33
CA ARG A 183 23.97 -5.28 -12.77
C ARG A 183 22.61 -5.71 -12.20
N PHE A 184 22.29 -7.00 -12.21
CA PHE A 184 21.04 -7.51 -11.63
C PHE A 184 21.19 -7.78 -10.12
N PHE A 185 22.31 -8.35 -9.69
CA PHE A 185 22.57 -8.63 -8.27
C PHE A 185 23.51 -7.59 -7.65
N ARG A 186 23.26 -7.26 -6.38
CA ARG A 186 24.18 -6.43 -5.60
C ARG A 186 25.46 -7.19 -5.24
N ILE A 187 26.60 -6.51 -5.30
CA ILE A 187 27.84 -7.05 -4.73
C ILE A 187 27.71 -7.02 -3.21
N LYS A 188 27.84 -8.17 -2.55
CA LYS A 188 27.83 -8.27 -1.09
C LYS A 188 28.93 -7.40 -0.48
N LYS A 189 28.58 -6.34 0.28
CA LYS A 189 29.52 -5.71 1.21
C LYS A 189 29.65 -6.60 2.46
N LYS A 190 30.88 -6.72 3.02
CA LYS A 190 31.16 -7.50 4.23
C LYS A 190 30.14 -7.19 5.33
N ALA A 191 29.57 -8.24 5.91
CA ALA A 191 28.54 -8.12 6.95
C ALA A 191 29.18 -7.75 8.29
N HIS A 192 28.67 -6.68 8.92
CA HIS A 192 28.87 -6.43 10.35
C HIS A 192 28.07 -7.44 11.19
N LYS A 193 28.40 -7.57 12.50
CA LYS A 193 27.79 -8.51 13.46
C LYS A 193 26.32 -8.80 13.18
N LYS A 194 25.96 -10.08 13.07
CA LYS A 194 24.59 -10.54 12.83
C LYS A 194 23.75 -10.36 14.10
N ILE A 195 22.96 -9.30 14.17
CA ILE A 195 21.91 -9.18 15.19
C ILE A 195 20.74 -10.06 14.74
N ASN A 196 20.27 -10.94 15.61
CA ASN A 196 19.08 -11.74 15.35
C ASN A 196 17.82 -10.89 15.65
N LEU A 197 17.25 -10.29 14.60
CA LEU A 197 16.03 -9.49 14.72
C LEU A 197 14.78 -10.31 15.04
N PHE A 198 14.77 -11.61 14.72
CA PHE A 198 13.62 -12.48 14.99
C PHE A 198 13.37 -12.71 16.48
N THR A 199 14.40 -12.69 17.31
CA THR A 199 14.27 -12.85 18.76
C THR A 199 14.01 -11.55 19.50
N ASN A 200 14.05 -10.42 18.81
CA ASN A 200 13.90 -9.11 19.43
C ASN A 200 12.42 -8.68 19.51
N LEU A 201 11.92 -8.45 20.70
CA LEU A 201 10.53 -8.07 20.94
C LEU A 201 10.14 -6.74 20.29
N THR A 202 11.06 -5.78 20.20
CA THR A 202 10.84 -4.50 19.49
C THR A 202 10.55 -4.72 18.02
N THR A 203 11.24 -5.68 17.37
CA THR A 203 10.98 -6.06 15.99
C THR A 203 9.52 -6.47 15.79
N TRP A 204 9.01 -7.37 16.63
CA TRP A 204 7.64 -7.86 16.50
C TRP A 204 6.58 -6.80 16.81
N LYS A 205 6.80 -5.93 17.81
CA LYS A 205 5.88 -4.82 18.09
C LYS A 205 5.73 -3.92 16.87
N ILE A 206 6.84 -3.51 16.24
CA ILE A 206 6.82 -2.67 15.04
C ILE A 206 6.21 -3.44 13.85
N THR A 207 6.52 -4.73 13.71
CA THR A 207 5.97 -5.58 12.65
C THR A 207 4.45 -5.71 12.75
N LEU A 208 3.93 -5.94 13.95
CA LEU A 208 2.48 -6.05 14.19
C LEU A 208 1.78 -4.71 14.00
N PHE A 209 2.39 -3.61 14.46
CA PHE A 209 1.87 -2.27 14.17
C PHE A 209 1.77 -2.00 12.67
N MET A 210 2.85 -2.29 11.94
CA MET A 210 2.90 -2.16 10.47
C MET A 210 1.88 -3.07 9.79
N GLY A 211 1.75 -4.31 10.26
CA GLY A 211 0.84 -5.31 9.70
C GLY A 211 -0.63 -4.95 9.89
N PHE A 212 -1.05 -4.62 11.11
CA PHE A 212 -2.44 -4.29 11.39
C PHE A 212 -2.90 -2.98 10.75
N GLN A 213 -2.04 -1.95 10.72
CA GLN A 213 -2.37 -0.74 9.97
C GLN A 213 -2.48 -1.00 8.46
N SER A 214 -1.60 -1.85 7.89
CA SER A 214 -1.69 -2.22 6.48
C SER A 214 -2.93 -3.07 6.20
N PHE A 215 -3.31 -3.96 7.13
CA PHE A 215 -4.56 -4.70 7.07
C PHE A 215 -5.75 -3.75 6.89
N LEU A 216 -5.88 -2.73 7.75
CA LEU A 216 -6.96 -1.75 7.65
C LEU A 216 -6.88 -0.94 6.35
N ALA A 217 -5.70 -0.43 5.99
CA ALA A 217 -5.52 0.40 4.82
C ALA A 217 -5.91 -0.33 3.51
N TYR A 218 -5.50 -1.59 3.36
CA TYR A 218 -5.85 -2.37 2.18
C TYR A 218 -7.30 -2.87 2.20
N SER A 219 -7.86 -3.14 3.38
CA SER A 219 -9.29 -3.45 3.50
C SER A 219 -10.16 -2.28 3.03
N LEU A 220 -9.76 -1.04 3.31
CA LEU A 220 -10.45 0.15 2.80
C LEU A 220 -10.37 0.26 1.27
N PHE A 221 -9.25 -0.05 0.66
CA PHE A 221 -9.12 -0.01 -0.80
C PHE A 221 -10.03 -1.00 -1.52
N PHE A 222 -10.26 -2.17 -0.94
CA PHE A 222 -10.94 -3.25 -1.63
C PHE A 222 -12.40 -3.43 -1.21
N TRP A 223 -12.76 -3.11 0.04
CA TRP A 223 -14.06 -3.45 0.59
C TRP A 223 -14.91 -2.25 1.03
N TYR A 224 -14.33 -1.05 1.16
CA TYR A 224 -15.09 0.09 1.68
C TYR A 224 -16.27 0.47 0.77
N VAL A 225 -16.09 0.40 -0.56
CA VAL A 225 -17.17 0.67 -1.52
C VAL A 225 -18.34 -0.29 -1.29
N GLN A 226 -18.06 -1.59 -1.19
CA GLN A 226 -19.09 -2.62 -0.98
C GLN A 226 -19.79 -2.47 0.37
N ILE A 227 -19.04 -2.14 1.43
CA ILE A 227 -19.60 -1.86 2.76
C ILE A 227 -20.59 -0.69 2.69
N VAL A 228 -20.31 0.36 1.94
CA VAL A 228 -21.18 1.52 1.80
C VAL A 228 -22.36 1.22 0.87
N VAL A 229 -22.16 0.45 -0.20
CA VAL A 229 -23.23 -0.02 -1.11
C VAL A 229 -24.25 -0.87 -0.34
N GLU A 230 -23.80 -1.81 0.49
CA GLU A 230 -24.71 -2.63 1.31
C GLU A 230 -25.52 -1.81 2.31
N LYS A 231 -25.01 -0.64 2.71
CA LYS A 231 -25.76 0.33 3.53
C LYS A 231 -26.84 1.10 2.74
N GLY A 232 -27.09 0.77 1.48
CA GLY A 232 -28.15 1.31 0.64
C GLY A 232 -27.74 2.52 -0.21
N PHE A 233 -26.46 2.81 -0.35
CA PHE A 233 -25.98 3.90 -1.21
C PHE A 233 -25.54 3.37 -2.58
N ASP A 234 -25.67 4.23 -3.60
CA ASP A 234 -25.21 3.89 -4.93
C ASP A 234 -23.67 3.77 -5.01
N LYS A 235 -23.20 3.15 -6.07
CA LYS A 235 -21.79 2.85 -6.26
C LYS A 235 -20.94 4.09 -6.51
N GLU A 236 -21.50 5.10 -7.14
CA GLU A 236 -20.81 6.37 -7.43
C GLU A 236 -20.56 7.14 -6.14
N PHE A 237 -21.59 7.29 -5.30
CA PHE A 237 -21.45 7.89 -3.97
C PHE A 237 -20.45 7.11 -3.12
N SER A 238 -20.57 5.79 -3.07
CA SER A 238 -19.68 4.92 -2.28
C SER A 238 -18.22 5.06 -2.71
N THR A 239 -17.96 5.12 -4.02
CA THR A 239 -16.61 5.36 -4.57
C THR A 239 -16.11 6.77 -4.24
N SER A 240 -17.00 7.77 -4.29
CA SER A 240 -16.68 9.16 -3.93
C SER A 240 -16.26 9.29 -2.46
N MET A 241 -16.82 8.47 -1.56
CA MET A 241 -16.42 8.45 -0.14
C MET A 241 -15.03 7.88 0.08
N VAL A 242 -14.63 6.86 -0.69
CA VAL A 242 -13.23 6.36 -0.67
C VAL A 242 -12.28 7.44 -1.18
N LEU A 243 -12.63 8.12 -2.27
CA LEU A 243 -11.84 9.23 -2.81
C LEU A 243 -11.73 10.39 -1.81
N PHE A 244 -12.83 10.73 -1.14
CA PHE A 244 -12.84 11.77 -0.11
C PHE A 244 -11.92 11.41 1.07
N ALA A 245 -11.99 10.17 1.56
CA ALA A 245 -11.08 9.68 2.60
C ALA A 245 -9.60 9.72 2.13
N GLN A 246 -9.32 9.38 0.87
CA GLN A 246 -7.97 9.47 0.29
C GLN A 246 -7.48 10.91 0.14
N LEU A 247 -8.35 11.86 -0.20
CA LEU A 247 -8.01 13.27 -0.26
C LEU A 247 -7.66 13.83 1.13
N VAL A 248 -8.39 13.42 2.17
CA VAL A 248 -8.03 13.74 3.56
C VAL A 248 -6.72 13.08 3.97
N ALA A 249 -6.48 11.83 3.56
CA ALA A 249 -5.28 11.08 3.88
C ALA A 249 -4.01 11.68 3.26
N ALA A 250 -4.09 12.26 2.08
CA ALA A 250 -2.93 12.76 1.35
C ALA A 250 -2.10 13.81 2.13
N PRO A 251 -2.66 14.91 2.66
CA PRO A 251 -1.91 15.85 3.49
C PRO A 251 -1.45 15.21 4.80
N VAL A 252 -2.24 14.33 5.42
CA VAL A 252 -1.88 13.70 6.69
C VAL A 252 -0.70 12.74 6.52
N SER A 253 -0.55 12.10 5.37
CA SER A 253 0.60 11.24 5.07
C SER A 253 1.93 12.01 5.09
N LEU A 254 1.91 13.27 4.70
CA LEU A 254 3.07 14.16 4.72
C LEU A 254 3.28 14.77 6.11
N PHE A 255 2.22 15.36 6.68
CA PHE A 255 2.32 16.14 7.91
C PHE A 255 2.28 15.29 9.18
N GLY A 256 1.66 14.10 9.16
CA GLY A 256 1.51 13.25 10.35
C GLY A 256 2.84 12.88 11.02
N PRO A 257 3.80 12.26 10.31
CA PRO A 257 5.13 11.97 10.87
C PRO A 257 5.93 13.23 11.24
N LEU A 258 5.78 14.32 10.47
CA LEU A 258 6.45 15.60 10.75
C LEU A 258 5.94 16.24 12.03
N LEU A 259 4.63 16.21 12.27
CA LEU A 259 4.02 16.71 13.51
C LEU A 259 4.52 15.90 14.70
N LEU A 260 4.56 14.58 14.63
CA LEU A 260 5.11 13.75 15.71
C LEU A 260 6.56 14.16 16.04
N GLY A 261 7.39 14.45 15.02
CA GLY A 261 8.77 14.89 15.23
C GLY A 261 8.92 16.28 15.85
N LYS A 262 7.91 17.16 15.75
CA LYS A 262 7.90 18.51 16.29
C LYS A 262 7.22 18.66 17.65
N LEU A 263 6.35 17.73 18.00
CA LEU A 263 5.63 17.72 19.27
C LEU A 263 6.58 17.49 20.45
N ARG A 264 6.21 17.98 21.64
CA ARG A 264 6.89 17.65 22.90
C ARG A 264 6.72 16.16 23.20
N GLN A 265 7.74 15.53 23.78
CA GLN A 265 7.77 14.08 24.05
C GLN A 265 6.56 13.57 24.86
N ASN A 266 6.04 14.36 25.78
CA ASN A 266 4.85 14.03 26.58
C ASN A 266 3.56 13.94 25.75
N LEU A 267 3.50 14.61 24.60
CA LEU A 267 2.34 14.59 23.70
C LEU A 267 2.39 13.45 22.64
N HIS A 268 3.55 12.82 22.46
CA HIS A 268 3.70 11.76 21.43
C HIS A 268 2.72 10.62 21.63
N THR A 269 2.54 10.15 22.88
CA THR A 269 1.61 9.06 23.20
C THR A 269 0.17 9.43 22.85
N PHE A 270 -0.25 10.63 23.23
CA PHE A 270 -1.61 11.13 22.93
C PHE A 270 -1.84 11.29 21.44
N TYR A 271 -0.85 11.79 20.72
CA TYR A 271 -0.94 11.94 19.26
C TYR A 271 -1.07 10.60 18.55
N ILE A 272 -0.23 9.61 18.91
CA ILE A 272 -0.26 8.27 18.32
C ILE A 272 -1.58 7.57 18.65
N ALA A 273 -1.97 7.58 19.93
CA ALA A 273 -3.23 6.99 20.38
C ALA A 273 -4.44 7.65 19.72
N GLY A 274 -4.48 8.99 19.67
CA GLY A 274 -5.55 9.74 19.04
C GLY A 274 -5.69 9.40 17.57
N LEU A 275 -4.57 9.42 16.82
CA LEU A 275 -4.58 9.10 15.40
C LEU A 275 -5.02 7.65 15.12
N CYS A 276 -4.51 6.69 15.88
CA CYS A 276 -4.89 5.28 15.73
C CYS A 276 -6.35 5.02 16.15
N SER A 277 -6.86 5.71 17.19
CA SER A 277 -8.24 5.57 17.64
C SER A 277 -9.26 6.05 16.61
N MET A 278 -8.88 6.92 15.67
CA MET A 278 -9.76 7.36 14.60
C MET A 278 -10.20 6.20 13.69
N TYR A 279 -9.41 5.12 13.53
CA TYR A 279 -9.89 3.89 12.88
C TYR A 279 -11.06 3.26 13.65
N VAL A 280 -10.90 3.12 14.96
CA VAL A 280 -11.95 2.53 15.83
C VAL A 280 -13.22 3.37 15.79
N ILE A 281 -13.08 4.70 15.87
CA ILE A 281 -14.21 5.64 15.82
C ILE A 281 -14.91 5.55 14.47
N ALA A 282 -14.16 5.61 13.37
CA ALA A 282 -14.74 5.62 12.02
C ALA A 282 -15.48 4.32 11.69
N PHE A 283 -14.90 3.16 11.97
CA PHE A 283 -15.60 1.88 11.80
C PHE A 283 -16.72 1.67 12.84
N GLY A 284 -16.52 2.15 14.08
CA GLY A 284 -17.56 2.11 15.12
C GLY A 284 -18.81 2.92 14.74
N ILE A 285 -18.62 4.10 14.14
CA ILE A 285 -19.72 4.92 13.60
C ILE A 285 -20.48 4.16 12.52
N LEU A 286 -19.75 3.51 11.57
CA LEU A 286 -20.37 2.71 10.51
C LEU A 286 -21.12 1.47 11.07
N PHE A 287 -20.70 0.94 12.21
CA PHE A 287 -21.34 -0.22 12.82
C PHE A 287 -22.59 0.15 13.62
N ILE A 288 -22.51 1.22 14.43
CA ILE A 288 -23.52 1.56 15.44
C ILE A 288 -24.70 2.34 14.84
N PHE A 289 -24.41 3.23 13.88
CA PHE A 289 -25.43 4.16 13.38
C PHE A 289 -26.05 3.71 12.07
N ASP A 290 -27.33 4.07 11.92
CA ASP A 290 -28.10 3.83 10.70
C ASP A 290 -27.49 4.50 9.47
N SER A 291 -27.89 3.99 8.30
CA SER A 291 -27.38 4.39 6.98
C SER A 291 -27.84 5.79 6.58
N LYS A 292 -27.32 6.83 7.23
CA LYS A 292 -27.51 8.22 6.86
C LYS A 292 -26.30 8.76 6.11
N ILE A 293 -26.52 9.57 5.07
CA ILE A 293 -25.46 10.21 4.26
C ILE A 293 -24.41 10.90 5.16
N SER A 294 -24.88 11.67 6.16
CA SER A 294 -23.98 12.37 7.09
C SER A 294 -23.05 11.43 7.87
N ILE A 295 -23.54 10.24 8.25
CA ILE A 295 -22.78 9.24 8.98
C ILE A 295 -21.65 8.69 8.10
N ILE A 296 -21.93 8.37 6.83
CA ILE A 296 -20.94 7.89 5.89
C ILE A 296 -19.87 8.97 5.60
N ILE A 297 -20.28 10.22 5.39
CA ILE A 297 -19.35 11.34 5.18
C ILE A 297 -18.45 11.56 6.39
N ILE A 298 -19.00 11.57 7.61
CA ILE A 298 -18.23 11.74 8.86
C ILE A 298 -17.26 10.58 9.03
N SER A 299 -17.70 9.34 8.82
CA SER A 299 -16.84 8.16 8.89
C SER A 299 -15.69 8.25 7.88
N ALA A 300 -15.95 8.57 6.62
CA ALA A 300 -14.95 8.72 5.58
C ALA A 300 -13.94 9.84 5.90
N PHE A 301 -14.42 10.97 6.42
CA PHE A 301 -13.56 12.07 6.88
C PHE A 301 -12.61 11.63 7.99
N ILE A 302 -13.15 11.04 9.07
CA ILE A 302 -12.36 10.56 10.22
C ILE A 302 -11.36 9.49 9.76
N MET A 303 -11.78 8.58 8.87
CA MET A 303 -10.96 7.49 8.33
C MET A 303 -9.71 7.99 7.59
N GLY A 304 -9.79 9.11 6.90
CA GLY A 304 -8.68 9.68 6.15
C GLY A 304 -7.46 10.00 7.01
N PHE A 305 -7.65 10.41 8.27
CA PHE A 305 -6.53 10.76 9.15
C PHE A 305 -5.62 9.57 9.47
N PRO A 306 -6.11 8.46 10.03
CA PRO A 306 -5.24 7.32 10.31
C PRO A 306 -4.77 6.63 9.03
N TRP A 307 -5.58 6.60 7.97
CA TRP A 307 -5.19 6.03 6.69
C TRP A 307 -3.94 6.71 6.11
N GLY A 308 -3.87 8.06 6.17
CA GLY A 308 -2.69 8.81 5.75
C GLY A 308 -1.52 8.72 6.74
N GLY A 309 -1.77 8.89 8.04
CA GLY A 309 -0.72 9.17 9.01
C GLY A 309 -0.03 7.96 9.62
N VAL A 310 -0.77 6.87 9.88
CA VAL A 310 -0.26 5.73 10.69
C VAL A 310 0.86 4.96 9.98
N PHE A 311 0.78 4.81 8.66
CA PHE A 311 1.85 4.18 7.88
C PHE A 311 3.18 4.94 7.98
N GLY A 312 3.14 6.26 7.86
CA GLY A 312 4.33 7.11 8.00
C GLY A 312 4.94 7.02 9.41
N ILE A 313 4.10 6.92 10.46
CA ILE A 313 4.56 6.72 11.83
C ILE A 313 5.22 5.34 12.00
N ALA A 314 4.68 4.29 11.38
CA ALA A 314 5.29 2.97 11.42
C ALA A 314 6.70 2.96 10.78
N LEU A 315 6.87 3.63 9.64
CA LEU A 315 8.18 3.81 9.00
C LEU A 315 9.13 4.65 9.87
N LEU A 316 8.62 5.68 10.53
CA LEU A 316 9.40 6.49 11.47
C LEU A 316 9.91 5.66 12.65
N PHE A 317 9.08 4.76 13.20
CA PHE A 317 9.52 3.84 14.27
C PHE A 317 10.60 2.87 13.81
N ILE A 318 10.51 2.34 12.59
CA ILE A 318 11.60 1.52 12.00
C ILE A 318 12.93 2.29 12.03
N ALA A 319 12.91 3.56 11.62
CA ALA A 319 14.12 4.38 11.62
C ALA A 319 14.61 4.72 13.05
N GLN A 320 13.73 5.18 13.93
CA GLN A 320 14.07 5.64 15.29
C GLN A 320 14.48 4.49 16.23
N LYS A 321 13.93 3.29 16.04
CA LYS A 321 14.24 2.12 16.89
C LYS A 321 15.40 1.27 16.37
N SER A 322 16.10 1.75 15.35
CA SER A 322 17.30 1.12 14.79
C SER A 322 18.54 1.95 15.09
N SER A 323 19.58 1.34 15.69
CA SER A 323 20.83 2.04 16.02
C SER A 323 21.67 2.43 14.80
N ASN A 324 21.45 1.78 13.64
CA ASN A 324 22.17 2.11 12.40
C ASN A 324 21.32 1.79 11.16
N ALA A 325 21.77 2.29 10.00
CA ALA A 325 21.07 2.11 8.73
C ALA A 325 20.91 0.65 8.28
N GLN A 326 21.84 -0.23 8.67
CA GLN A 326 21.78 -1.64 8.31
C GLN A 326 20.69 -2.37 9.10
N ILE A 327 20.58 -2.10 10.41
CA ILE A 327 19.50 -2.61 11.26
C ILE A 327 18.16 -2.05 10.77
N ALA A 328 18.08 -0.76 10.45
CA ALA A 328 16.87 -0.15 9.91
C ALA A 328 16.41 -0.83 8.62
N ALA A 329 17.32 -1.10 7.68
CA ALA A 329 16.99 -1.80 6.44
C ALA A 329 16.47 -3.23 6.68
N ARG A 330 17.09 -3.97 7.61
CA ARG A 330 16.68 -5.33 7.99
C ARG A 330 15.34 -5.34 8.72
N LEU A 331 15.16 -4.42 9.66
CA LEU A 331 13.91 -4.25 10.39
C LEU A 331 12.78 -3.86 9.42
N SER A 332 13.06 -2.97 8.47
CA SER A 332 12.11 -2.57 7.44
C SER A 332 11.68 -3.75 6.56
N ALA A 333 12.63 -4.59 6.13
CA ALA A 333 12.33 -5.77 5.34
C ALA A 333 11.46 -6.78 6.10
N LEU A 334 11.75 -7.01 7.40
CA LEU A 334 10.95 -7.88 8.25
C LEU A 334 9.56 -7.29 8.54
N ALA A 335 9.52 -6.04 8.96
CA ALA A 335 8.26 -5.38 9.33
C ALA A 335 7.31 -5.25 8.13
N GLN A 336 7.81 -4.90 6.96
CA GLN A 336 7.01 -4.84 5.74
C GLN A 336 6.69 -6.24 5.20
N GLY A 337 7.64 -7.17 5.20
CA GLY A 337 7.43 -8.54 4.73
C GLY A 337 6.30 -9.23 5.50
N PHE A 338 6.45 -9.40 6.80
CA PHE A 338 5.41 -9.99 7.65
C PHE A 338 4.18 -9.10 7.76
N GLY A 339 4.36 -7.77 7.77
CA GLY A 339 3.25 -6.82 7.81
C GLY A 339 2.30 -6.98 6.62
N TYR A 340 2.81 -7.13 5.41
CA TYR A 340 1.97 -7.35 4.24
C TYR A 340 1.36 -8.75 4.20
N LEU A 341 2.02 -9.78 4.75
CA LEU A 341 1.40 -11.10 4.93
C LEU A 341 0.21 -11.05 5.90
N ILE A 342 0.32 -10.26 6.99
CA ILE A 342 -0.82 -9.99 7.90
C ILE A 342 -1.92 -9.23 7.15
N ALA A 343 -1.59 -8.21 6.39
CA ALA A 343 -2.55 -7.42 5.62
C ALA A 343 -3.29 -8.26 4.57
N ALA A 344 -2.62 -9.24 3.98
CA ALA A 344 -3.22 -10.16 3.01
C ALA A 344 -4.36 -10.98 3.60
N GLN A 345 -4.29 -11.29 4.90
CA GLN A 345 -5.36 -12.05 5.58
C GLN A 345 -6.67 -11.28 5.62
N GLY A 346 -6.61 -9.94 5.71
CA GLY A 346 -7.81 -9.10 5.80
C GLY A 346 -8.75 -9.26 4.63
N GLN A 347 -8.21 -9.39 3.45
CA GLN A 347 -9.01 -9.38 2.22
C GLN A 347 -9.95 -10.59 2.13
N TRP A 348 -9.40 -11.79 2.28
CA TRP A 348 -10.20 -13.01 2.19
C TRP A 348 -11.05 -13.25 3.44
N ILE A 349 -10.61 -12.83 4.63
CA ILE A 349 -11.40 -12.95 5.86
C ILE A 349 -12.65 -12.07 5.79
N ILE A 350 -12.54 -10.83 5.28
CA ILE A 350 -13.70 -9.95 5.07
C ILE A 350 -14.69 -10.60 4.10
N GLY A 351 -14.19 -11.11 2.96
CA GLY A 351 -15.03 -11.82 2.01
C GLY A 351 -15.69 -13.07 2.59
N PHE A 352 -14.95 -13.87 3.36
CA PHE A 352 -15.49 -15.04 4.06
C PHE A 352 -16.58 -14.68 5.09
N LEU A 353 -16.37 -13.62 5.86
CA LEU A 353 -17.36 -13.15 6.81
C LEU A 353 -18.63 -12.69 6.10
N HIS A 354 -18.49 -11.97 4.96
CA HIS A 354 -19.61 -11.57 4.16
C HIS A 354 -20.38 -12.78 3.58
N ASP A 355 -19.68 -13.74 2.99
CA ASP A 355 -20.31 -14.95 2.42
C ASP A 355 -21.04 -15.79 3.49
N LYS A 356 -20.51 -15.81 4.73
CA LYS A 356 -21.09 -16.59 5.84
C LYS A 356 -22.30 -15.92 6.49
N PHE A 357 -22.29 -14.60 6.61
CA PHE A 357 -23.31 -13.85 7.36
C PHE A 357 -24.22 -13.02 6.44
N GLU A 358 -23.98 -13.03 5.14
CA GLU A 358 -24.71 -12.29 4.10
C GLU A 358 -24.76 -10.78 4.36
N ASN A 359 -23.82 -10.24 5.17
CA ASN A 359 -23.65 -8.83 5.46
C ASN A 359 -22.23 -8.51 5.95
N PHE A 360 -21.85 -7.19 5.92
CA PHE A 360 -20.55 -6.74 6.39
C PHE A 360 -20.47 -6.44 7.89
N SER A 361 -21.51 -6.64 8.69
CA SER A 361 -21.51 -6.26 10.12
C SER A 361 -20.38 -6.91 10.90
N PHE A 362 -20.16 -8.22 10.73
CA PHE A 362 -19.04 -8.94 11.38
C PHE A 362 -17.68 -8.52 10.84
N ALA A 363 -17.60 -8.18 9.55
CA ALA A 363 -16.37 -7.64 8.96
C ALA A 363 -16.04 -6.25 9.55
N ILE A 364 -17.03 -5.38 9.71
CA ILE A 364 -16.84 -4.07 10.37
C ILE A 364 -16.40 -4.24 11.82
N LEU A 365 -17.00 -5.15 12.58
CA LEU A 365 -16.57 -5.47 13.95
C LEU A 365 -15.11 -5.94 13.99
N MET A 366 -14.72 -6.80 13.07
CA MET A 366 -13.32 -7.23 12.94
C MET A 366 -12.39 -6.04 12.63
N LEU A 367 -12.81 -5.11 11.76
CA LEU A 367 -12.02 -3.91 11.45
C LEU A 367 -11.89 -2.99 12.68
N VAL A 368 -12.95 -2.86 13.52
CA VAL A 368 -12.89 -2.18 14.82
C VAL A 368 -11.86 -2.86 15.73
N PHE A 369 -11.93 -4.18 15.86
CA PHE A 369 -10.97 -4.95 16.68
C PHE A 369 -9.53 -4.77 16.20
N VAL A 370 -9.28 -4.86 14.90
CA VAL A 370 -7.95 -4.60 14.33
C VAL A 370 -7.52 -3.15 14.58
N GLY A 371 -8.44 -2.18 14.54
CA GLY A 371 -8.17 -0.79 14.92
C GLY A 371 -7.67 -0.65 16.36
N ILE A 372 -8.25 -1.42 17.30
CA ILE A 372 -7.78 -1.48 18.68
C ILE A 372 -6.35 -2.07 18.74
N LEU A 373 -6.08 -3.12 17.96
CA LEU A 373 -4.72 -3.69 17.88
C LEU A 373 -3.71 -2.69 17.31
N VAL A 374 -4.08 -1.90 16.31
CA VAL A 374 -3.24 -0.81 15.78
C VAL A 374 -2.88 0.18 16.89
N ASN A 375 -3.85 0.54 17.72
CA ASN A 375 -3.63 1.45 18.85
C ASN A 375 -2.64 0.86 19.87
N ILE A 376 -2.88 -0.38 20.30
CA ILE A 376 -2.04 -1.10 21.27
C ILE A 376 -0.60 -1.23 20.75
N PHE A 377 -0.43 -1.74 19.53
CA PHE A 377 0.90 -1.96 18.98
C PHE A 377 1.60 -0.65 18.56
N GLY A 378 0.85 0.39 18.23
CA GLY A 378 1.37 1.75 18.05
C GLY A 378 2.00 2.29 19.33
N TYR A 379 1.28 2.20 20.44
CA TYR A 379 1.78 2.58 21.76
C TYR A 379 2.99 1.73 22.19
N LEU A 380 2.91 0.41 22.07
CA LEU A 380 4.00 -0.51 22.42
C LEU A 380 5.25 -0.28 21.58
N SER A 381 5.09 0.02 20.27
CA SER A 381 6.21 0.34 19.39
C SER A 381 6.90 1.64 19.78
N TYR A 382 6.13 2.67 20.11
CA TYR A 382 6.66 3.93 20.59
C TYR A 382 7.49 3.76 21.88
N LYS A 383 6.99 3.02 22.86
CA LYS A 383 7.66 2.74 24.15
C LYS A 383 8.83 1.75 24.04
N SER A 384 9.03 1.10 22.90
CA SER A 384 10.09 0.09 22.73
C SER A 384 11.49 0.68 22.78
N GLN A 385 12.47 -0.14 23.15
CA GLN A 385 13.88 0.20 23.17
C GLN A 385 14.47 0.20 21.76
N ILE A 386 15.58 0.94 21.59
CA ILE A 386 16.37 0.93 20.35
C ILE A 386 17.05 -0.42 20.19
N ILE A 387 16.96 -1.02 19.02
CA ILE A 387 17.66 -2.26 18.66
C ILE A 387 19.13 -1.90 18.39
N LYS A 388 20.02 -2.47 19.21
CA LYS A 388 21.47 -2.20 19.18
C LYS A 388 22.21 -3.32 18.52
#